data_2da0c3ce87bd35601e17cca7e167baff
#
_entry.id   2da0c3ce87bd35601e17cca7e167baff
#
_cell.length_a   1.000
_cell.length_b   1.000
_cell.length_c   1.000
_cell.angle_alpha   90.00
_cell.angle_beta   90.00
_cell.angle_gamma   90.00
#
_symmetry.space_group_name_H-M   'P 1'
#
loop_
_entity.id
_entity.type
_entity.pdbx_description
1 polymer ?
#
loop_
_entity_poly.entity_id
_entity_poly.type
_entity_poly.pdbx_seq_one_letter_code
_entity_poly.pdbx_strand_id
1 'polypeptide(L)'
;MRIHKITRRNFMKVAGVSALAMGLAACGGSSSSTAASTSTAGSAAGGEVTGDKVVINIGHINDQSDSWHQGALKFKEYCEANSNGTIEVDVFPNSQLGPEVDMIQGILSDSGTVDITFTGESMQTYQPDLGMIGMPYLIQSDEQMEKVLTGEVGQEFEGLMEACGMKCLGYFTRGPRYITSTKKITSVADCNNLVIRTPQSAMTVAAFQALGAKPTPMALSEVFTSLQQGTIEAQENPLAMIETQSFYEVCPYLILTAHLRAWVYIAMGLAQYNRLSDSQKAVVDQAGAECQAYEHELFLDNEEKYYNQLQEQGMEFIEVDTKEFADAMVNGVLPILTDSQKKIYDAIEALA
;
A
#
# COMPACT_ATOMS: atom_id res chain seq x y z
N MET A 1 -12.87 12.28 -18.12
CA MET A 1 -11.51 12.01 -17.66
C MET A 1 -10.93 10.88 -18.49
N ARG A 2 -9.77 11.07 -19.17
CA ARG A 2 -9.16 9.97 -19.94
C ARG A 2 -8.30 9.18 -18.96
N ILE A 3 -8.74 7.97 -18.63
CA ILE A 3 -7.93 7.00 -17.88
C ILE A 3 -6.75 6.64 -18.79
N HIS A 4 -5.53 7.03 -18.42
CA HIS A 4 -4.34 6.65 -19.16
C HIS A 4 -4.09 5.17 -18.89
N LYS A 5 -4.22 4.34 -19.92
CA LYS A 5 -3.90 2.92 -19.85
C LYS A 5 -2.40 2.74 -19.66
N ILE A 6 -2.00 2.35 -18.46
CA ILE A 6 -0.66 1.84 -18.21
C ILE A 6 -0.55 0.49 -18.91
N THR A 7 0.43 0.36 -19.81
CA THR A 7 0.58 -0.86 -20.60
C THR A 7 1.35 -1.87 -19.76
N ARG A 8 0.76 -3.06 -19.53
CA ARG A 8 1.33 -4.26 -18.87
C ARG A 8 2.81 -4.55 -19.17
N ARG A 9 3.35 -3.95 -20.21
CA ARG A 9 4.69 -4.21 -20.78
C ARG A 9 5.84 -3.49 -20.07
N ASN A 10 5.58 -2.44 -19.30
CA ASN A 10 6.63 -1.63 -18.66
C ASN A 10 6.94 -2.08 -17.24
N PHE A 11 5.96 -2.58 -16.51
CA PHE A 11 6.13 -3.00 -15.10
C PHE A 11 6.96 -4.28 -14.93
N MET A 12 6.86 -5.23 -15.87
CA MET A 12 7.62 -6.50 -15.81
C MET A 12 9.14 -6.36 -16.04
N LYS A 13 9.67 -5.16 -16.29
CA LYS A 13 11.11 -4.96 -16.53
C LYS A 13 11.91 -4.64 -15.27
N VAL A 14 11.28 -4.33 -14.15
CA VAL A 14 11.96 -3.87 -12.92
C VAL A 14 12.27 -5.01 -11.94
N ALA A 15 11.55 -6.12 -12.01
CA ALA A 15 11.78 -7.27 -11.13
C ALA A 15 13.00 -8.14 -11.49
N GLY A 16 13.91 -7.69 -12.34
CA GLY A 16 14.93 -8.54 -12.94
C GLY A 16 16.36 -8.02 -12.98
N VAL A 17 16.90 -7.31 -11.98
CA VAL A 17 18.34 -6.98 -11.96
C VAL A 17 18.91 -7.09 -10.55
N SER A 18 19.24 -8.29 -10.15
CA SER A 18 20.33 -8.57 -9.19
C SER A 18 20.82 -10.02 -9.38
N ALA A 19 21.47 -10.31 -10.48
CA ALA A 19 22.26 -11.52 -10.63
C ALA A 19 23.70 -11.15 -10.96
N LEU A 20 24.56 -11.24 -9.99
CA LEU A 20 26.02 -11.14 -10.16
C LEU A 20 26.51 -12.30 -11.04
N ALA A 21 27.11 -11.94 -12.16
CA ALA A 21 27.81 -12.85 -13.06
C ALA A 21 29.16 -13.23 -12.44
N MET A 22 29.36 -14.52 -12.18
CA MET A 22 30.70 -15.12 -12.16
C MET A 22 30.74 -16.21 -13.20
N GLY A 23 31.55 -15.95 -14.23
CA GLY A 23 31.83 -16.89 -15.29
C GLY A 23 32.81 -17.97 -14.88
N LEU A 24 32.67 -19.13 -15.50
CA LEU A 24 33.78 -20.03 -15.77
C LEU A 24 33.49 -20.82 -17.05
N ALA A 25 34.39 -20.71 -17.98
CA ALA A 25 34.43 -21.44 -19.24
C ALA A 25 34.93 -22.88 -19.05
N ALA A 26 34.38 -23.83 -19.81
CA ALA A 26 35.16 -24.89 -20.46
C ALA A 26 34.31 -25.78 -21.36
N CYS A 27 34.65 -25.74 -22.64
CA CYS A 27 34.84 -26.80 -23.65
C CYS A 27 33.95 -28.06 -23.77
N GLY A 28 33.28 -28.17 -24.93
CA GLY A 28 33.55 -29.27 -25.85
C GLY A 28 32.50 -30.37 -25.97
N GLY A 29 31.93 -30.56 -27.19
CA GLY A 29 31.39 -31.83 -27.63
C GLY A 29 30.05 -31.79 -28.35
N SER A 30 30.09 -31.86 -29.69
CA SER A 30 28.93 -32.00 -30.56
C SER A 30 28.27 -33.36 -30.49
N SER A 31 26.93 -33.40 -30.53
CA SER A 31 26.19 -34.27 -31.45
C SER A 31 24.67 -34.01 -31.39
N SER A 32 24.10 -34.07 -32.58
CA SER A 32 22.70 -33.79 -32.95
C SER A 32 21.71 -34.84 -32.48
N SER A 33 20.49 -34.43 -32.10
CA SER A 33 19.21 -34.98 -32.59
C SER A 33 17.99 -34.32 -32.00
N THR A 34 17.16 -33.76 -32.87
CA THR A 34 15.69 -33.68 -33.00
C THR A 34 14.80 -33.52 -31.75
N ALA A 35 14.18 -32.35 -31.70
CA ALA A 35 12.81 -31.92 -31.34
C ALA A 35 11.93 -32.78 -30.40
N ALA A 36 11.56 -32.15 -29.29
CA ALA A 36 10.17 -32.08 -28.77
C ALA A 36 10.04 -30.82 -27.91
N SER A 37 9.20 -29.92 -28.34
CA SER A 37 8.86 -28.69 -27.60
C SER A 37 7.98 -29.06 -26.41
N THR A 38 8.54 -29.02 -25.23
CA THR A 38 7.80 -28.95 -23.97
C THR A 38 8.16 -27.63 -23.31
N SER A 39 7.18 -26.75 -23.19
CA SER A 39 7.28 -25.49 -22.45
C SER A 39 7.48 -25.82 -20.96
N THR A 40 8.72 -25.84 -20.53
CA THR A 40 9.07 -25.87 -19.11
C THR A 40 9.14 -24.42 -18.61
N ALA A 41 8.18 -24.05 -17.75
CA ALA A 41 8.32 -22.91 -16.88
C ALA A 41 9.65 -23.06 -16.14
N GLY A 42 10.45 -21.98 -16.16
CA GLY A 42 11.76 -21.95 -15.52
C GLY A 42 11.62 -22.12 -14.02
N SER A 43 11.90 -23.32 -13.54
CA SER A 43 12.15 -23.58 -12.12
C SER A 43 13.50 -22.94 -11.79
N ALA A 44 13.50 -21.91 -10.95
CA ALA A 44 14.71 -21.37 -10.34
C ALA A 44 15.41 -22.53 -9.59
N ALA A 45 16.74 -22.58 -9.65
CA ALA A 45 17.58 -23.60 -9.04
C ALA A 45 17.28 -23.72 -7.53
N GLY A 46 16.42 -24.66 -7.15
CA GLY A 46 16.01 -24.87 -5.78
C GLY A 46 17.08 -25.62 -5.01
N GLY A 47 17.87 -24.90 -4.20
CA GLY A 47 18.50 -25.50 -3.03
C GLY A 47 17.39 -25.88 -2.02
N GLU A 48 17.61 -26.94 -1.24
CA GLU A 48 16.69 -27.34 -0.17
C GLU A 48 16.51 -26.20 0.83
N VAL A 49 15.27 -25.73 1.05
CA VAL A 49 14.98 -24.72 2.07
C VAL A 49 15.08 -25.40 3.43
N THR A 50 16.02 -24.92 4.25
CA THR A 50 16.34 -25.46 5.57
C THR A 50 16.06 -24.41 6.65
N GLY A 51 15.73 -24.85 7.84
CA GLY A 51 15.44 -24.03 9.01
C GLY A 51 14.39 -24.69 9.89
N ASP A 52 14.23 -24.17 11.09
CA ASP A 52 13.14 -24.59 11.97
C ASP A 52 11.80 -24.18 11.35
N LYS A 53 10.75 -24.96 11.65
CA LYS A 53 9.40 -24.59 11.20
C LYS A 53 8.96 -23.27 11.87
N VAL A 54 8.52 -22.32 11.04
CA VAL A 54 7.99 -21.02 11.49
C VAL A 54 6.55 -20.87 11.01
N VAL A 55 5.75 -20.16 11.80
CA VAL A 55 4.42 -19.66 11.40
C VAL A 55 4.55 -18.14 11.26
N ILE A 56 4.09 -17.61 10.14
CA ILE A 56 4.05 -16.16 9.86
C ILE A 56 2.60 -15.72 9.89
N ASN A 57 2.26 -14.82 10.81
CA ASN A 57 0.94 -14.24 10.94
C ASN A 57 0.87 -12.91 10.18
N ILE A 58 0.01 -12.84 9.15
CA ILE A 58 -0.26 -11.61 8.38
C ILE A 58 -1.58 -11.03 8.86
N GLY A 59 -1.55 -9.82 9.44
CA GLY A 59 -2.74 -9.07 9.82
C GLY A 59 -2.98 -7.87 8.91
N HIS A 60 -4.23 -7.62 8.49
CA HIS A 60 -4.58 -6.43 7.76
C HIS A 60 -6.00 -5.93 8.06
N ILE A 61 -6.24 -4.64 7.74
CA ILE A 61 -7.48 -3.95 8.11
C ILE A 61 -8.61 -4.10 7.08
N ASN A 62 -8.30 -4.54 5.84
CA ASN A 62 -9.24 -4.57 4.75
C ASN A 62 -10.10 -5.84 4.74
N ASP A 63 -11.24 -5.77 4.04
CA ASP A 63 -12.14 -6.90 3.82
C ASP A 63 -11.50 -7.99 2.96
N GLN A 64 -12.08 -9.21 3.03
CA GLN A 64 -11.60 -10.36 2.26
C GLN A 64 -11.80 -10.21 0.73
N SER A 65 -12.69 -9.35 0.30
CA SER A 65 -12.91 -9.03 -1.12
C SER A 65 -11.88 -8.04 -1.69
N ASP A 66 -11.11 -7.39 -0.83
CA ASP A 66 -10.11 -6.40 -1.22
C ASP A 66 -8.84 -7.05 -1.81
N SER A 67 -8.15 -6.34 -2.70
CA SER A 67 -6.91 -6.80 -3.35
C SER A 67 -5.80 -7.13 -2.37
N TRP A 68 -5.75 -6.44 -1.23
CA TRP A 68 -4.75 -6.71 -0.18
C TRP A 68 -4.90 -8.12 0.41
N HIS A 69 -6.14 -8.57 0.63
CA HIS A 69 -6.37 -9.94 1.11
C HIS A 69 -5.93 -10.96 0.07
N GLN A 70 -6.25 -10.72 -1.19
CA GLN A 70 -5.83 -11.60 -2.28
C GLN A 70 -4.30 -11.63 -2.43
N GLY A 71 -3.64 -10.48 -2.25
CA GLY A 71 -2.18 -10.39 -2.17
C GLY A 71 -1.61 -11.20 -0.99
N ALA A 72 -2.21 -11.10 0.20
CA ALA A 72 -1.79 -11.89 1.36
C ALA A 72 -1.94 -13.41 1.13
N LEU A 73 -3.03 -13.82 0.47
CA LEU A 73 -3.21 -15.23 0.08
C LEU A 73 -2.17 -15.68 -0.95
N LYS A 74 -1.74 -14.78 -1.84
CA LYS A 74 -0.66 -15.06 -2.79
C LYS A 74 0.69 -15.23 -2.09
N PHE A 75 0.97 -14.39 -1.10
CA PHE A 75 2.15 -14.54 -0.23
C PHE A 75 2.15 -15.88 0.48
N LYS A 76 1.02 -16.27 1.08
CA LYS A 76 0.82 -17.56 1.73
C LYS A 76 1.08 -18.72 0.77
N GLU A 77 0.41 -18.70 -0.39
CA GLU A 77 0.56 -19.74 -1.44
C GLU A 77 2.03 -19.94 -1.81
N TYR A 78 2.75 -18.82 -2.06
CA TYR A 78 4.15 -18.89 -2.47
C TYR A 78 5.05 -19.44 -1.36
N CYS A 79 4.92 -18.94 -0.13
CA CYS A 79 5.71 -19.41 1.01
C CYS A 79 5.51 -20.91 1.27
N GLU A 80 4.27 -21.37 1.35
CA GLU A 80 3.96 -22.77 1.65
C GLU A 80 4.39 -23.71 0.53
N ALA A 81 4.28 -23.30 -0.73
CA ALA A 81 4.70 -24.09 -1.88
C ALA A 81 6.23 -24.22 -2.03
N ASN A 82 6.99 -23.19 -1.59
CA ASN A 82 8.43 -23.11 -1.88
C ASN A 82 9.33 -23.27 -0.65
N SER A 83 8.77 -23.49 0.55
CA SER A 83 9.55 -23.61 1.79
C SER A 83 9.83 -25.04 2.23
N ASN A 84 9.44 -26.06 1.47
CA ASN A 84 9.52 -27.47 1.88
C ASN A 84 8.82 -27.73 3.24
N GLY A 85 7.75 -26.97 3.55
CA GLY A 85 6.99 -27.09 4.79
C GLY A 85 7.64 -26.45 6.01
N THR A 86 8.72 -25.66 5.83
CA THR A 86 9.37 -24.94 6.93
C THR A 86 8.70 -23.59 7.24
N ILE A 87 7.86 -23.07 6.32
CA ILE A 87 7.07 -21.84 6.55
C ILE A 87 5.59 -22.18 6.38
N GLU A 88 4.80 -21.81 7.38
CA GLU A 88 3.34 -21.80 7.37
C GLU A 88 2.89 -20.34 7.50
N VAL A 89 1.81 -19.95 6.83
CA VAL A 89 1.33 -18.56 6.86
C VAL A 89 -0.14 -18.53 7.23
N ASP A 90 -0.50 -17.73 8.22
CA ASP A 90 -1.89 -17.47 8.60
C ASP A 90 -2.27 -16.03 8.26
N VAL A 91 -3.46 -15.83 7.67
CA VAL A 91 -3.94 -14.52 7.23
C VAL A 91 -5.18 -14.10 8.01
N PHE A 92 -5.12 -12.92 8.62
CA PHE A 92 -6.15 -12.34 9.49
C PHE A 92 -6.66 -11.00 8.90
N PRO A 93 -7.74 -11.01 8.12
CA PRO A 93 -8.34 -9.81 7.54
C PRO A 93 -9.21 -9.04 8.55
N ASN A 94 -9.81 -7.93 8.10
CA ASN A 94 -10.84 -7.18 8.84
C ASN A 94 -10.43 -6.78 10.25
N SER A 95 -9.18 -6.39 10.45
CA SER A 95 -8.66 -6.01 11.79
C SER A 95 -8.83 -7.09 12.86
N GLN A 96 -8.83 -8.38 12.50
CA GLN A 96 -8.97 -9.48 13.49
C GLN A 96 -7.86 -9.49 14.53
N LEU A 97 -6.66 -8.98 14.18
CA LEU A 97 -5.53 -8.83 15.11
C LEU A 97 -5.44 -7.42 15.71
N GLY A 98 -6.48 -6.61 15.58
CA GLY A 98 -6.56 -5.24 16.07
C GLY A 98 -6.45 -4.18 14.96
N PRO A 99 -6.59 -2.88 15.33
CA PRO A 99 -6.33 -1.75 14.45
C PRO A 99 -4.90 -1.76 13.90
N GLU A 100 -4.67 -1.05 12.79
CA GLU A 100 -3.36 -0.99 12.12
C GLU A 100 -2.21 -0.61 13.08
N VAL A 101 -2.42 0.42 13.91
CA VAL A 101 -1.39 0.88 14.88
C VAL A 101 -1.06 -0.19 15.91
N ASP A 102 -2.07 -0.95 16.38
CA ASP A 102 -1.87 -2.02 17.35
C ASP A 102 -1.10 -3.20 16.72
N MET A 103 -1.36 -3.52 15.45
CA MET A 103 -0.60 -4.53 14.71
C MET A 103 0.86 -4.10 14.53
N ILE A 104 1.13 -2.84 14.15
CA ILE A 104 2.49 -2.29 14.07
C ILE A 104 3.18 -2.41 15.44
N GLN A 105 2.51 -2.01 16.52
CA GLN A 105 3.05 -2.12 17.87
C GLN A 105 3.32 -3.57 18.26
N GLY A 106 2.42 -4.49 17.91
CA GLY A 106 2.57 -5.93 18.13
C GLY A 106 3.81 -6.50 17.45
N ILE A 107 4.06 -6.08 16.21
CA ILE A 107 5.26 -6.45 15.43
C ILE A 107 6.52 -5.90 16.10
N LEU A 108 6.55 -4.60 16.40
CA LEU A 108 7.74 -3.92 16.97
C LEU A 108 8.07 -4.41 18.39
N SER A 109 7.07 -4.82 19.16
CA SER A 109 7.26 -5.40 20.49
C SER A 109 7.56 -6.90 20.48
N ASP A 110 7.59 -7.52 19.29
CA ASP A 110 7.77 -8.97 19.09
C ASP A 110 6.77 -9.79 19.94
N SER A 111 5.50 -9.40 19.90
CA SER A 111 4.44 -10.01 20.74
C SER A 111 4.09 -11.45 20.35
N GLY A 112 4.51 -11.90 19.16
CA GLY A 112 4.18 -13.21 18.59
C GLY A 112 2.75 -13.34 18.07
N THR A 113 1.98 -12.25 18.00
CA THR A 113 0.61 -12.26 17.48
C THR A 113 0.51 -11.89 16.01
N VAL A 114 1.42 -11.06 15.52
CA VAL A 114 1.47 -10.58 14.15
C VAL A 114 2.93 -10.40 13.74
N ASP A 115 3.29 -10.85 12.53
CA ASP A 115 4.65 -10.77 11.98
C ASP A 115 4.71 -9.83 10.78
N ILE A 116 3.62 -9.76 9.99
CA ILE A 116 3.49 -8.91 8.80
C ILE A 116 2.18 -8.12 8.90
N THR A 117 2.23 -6.84 8.54
CA THR A 117 1.04 -6.03 8.29
C THR A 117 1.20 -5.18 7.04
N PHE A 118 0.08 -4.69 6.48
CA PHE A 118 0.08 -3.74 5.38
C PHE A 118 -0.17 -2.36 5.95
N THR A 119 0.81 -1.46 5.81
CA THR A 119 0.80 -0.16 6.48
C THR A 119 1.37 0.95 5.62
N GLY A 120 0.89 2.15 5.81
CA GLY A 120 1.33 3.36 5.13
C GLY A 120 1.53 4.52 6.10
N GLU A 121 0.61 5.46 6.10
CA GLU A 121 0.69 6.73 6.85
C GLU A 121 0.82 6.51 8.37
N SER A 122 0.31 5.41 8.91
CA SER A 122 0.37 5.09 10.34
C SER A 122 1.79 4.87 10.86
N MET A 123 2.74 4.55 9.95
CA MET A 123 4.15 4.40 10.31
C MET A 123 4.79 5.68 10.84
N GLN A 124 4.24 6.86 10.56
CA GLN A 124 4.71 8.13 11.12
C GLN A 124 4.75 8.15 12.65
N THR A 125 3.92 7.34 13.31
CA THR A 125 3.88 7.23 14.78
C THR A 125 5.20 6.70 15.34
N TYR A 126 5.92 5.90 14.56
CA TYR A 126 7.17 5.25 14.94
C TYR A 126 8.39 5.89 14.25
N GLN A 127 8.20 6.38 13.03
CA GLN A 127 9.21 7.10 12.25
C GLN A 127 8.53 8.27 11.52
N PRO A 128 8.68 9.51 12.04
CA PRO A 128 7.94 10.68 11.55
C PRO A 128 8.12 10.97 10.05
N ASP A 129 9.30 10.69 9.47
CA ASP A 129 9.57 10.97 8.07
C ASP A 129 8.82 10.03 7.12
N LEU A 130 8.42 8.83 7.58
CA LEU A 130 7.52 7.95 6.84
C LEU A 130 6.12 8.56 6.66
N GLY A 131 5.77 9.58 7.44
CA GLY A 131 4.55 10.36 7.28
C GLY A 131 4.44 11.08 5.94
N MET A 132 5.56 11.27 5.20
CA MET A 132 5.56 11.90 3.87
C MET A 132 4.69 11.16 2.85
N ILE A 133 4.38 9.89 3.07
CA ILE A 133 3.36 9.14 2.30
C ILE A 133 1.99 9.85 2.32
N GLY A 134 1.66 10.51 3.43
CA GLY A 134 0.40 11.25 3.62
C GLY A 134 0.42 12.69 3.12
N MET A 135 1.47 13.15 2.45
CA MET A 135 1.56 14.52 1.91
C MET A 135 0.59 14.68 0.73
N PRO A 136 -0.42 15.58 0.84
CA PRO A 136 -1.41 15.75 -0.21
C PRO A 136 -0.79 16.27 -1.50
N TYR A 137 -1.28 15.77 -2.64
CA TYR A 137 -0.91 16.16 -4.00
C TYR A 137 0.60 16.05 -4.35
N LEU A 138 1.42 15.41 -3.50
CA LEU A 138 2.86 15.25 -3.75
C LEU A 138 3.10 14.24 -4.88
N ILE A 139 2.40 13.11 -4.88
CA ILE A 139 2.42 12.13 -5.96
C ILE A 139 1.23 12.39 -6.89
N GLN A 140 1.51 12.72 -8.14
CA GLN A 140 0.50 13.13 -9.12
C GLN A 140 0.19 12.07 -10.16
N SER A 141 1.08 11.06 -10.31
CA SER A 141 0.91 9.98 -11.28
C SER A 141 1.53 8.67 -10.80
N ASP A 142 1.06 7.56 -11.37
CA ASP A 142 1.64 6.24 -11.08
C ASP A 142 3.07 6.13 -11.60
N GLU A 143 3.41 6.83 -12.70
CA GLU A 143 4.78 6.91 -13.22
C GLU A 143 5.72 7.61 -12.23
N GLN A 144 5.29 8.72 -11.63
CA GLN A 144 6.06 9.40 -10.58
C GLN A 144 6.23 8.50 -9.36
N MET A 145 5.17 7.81 -8.93
CA MET A 145 5.21 6.89 -7.80
C MET A 145 6.20 5.73 -8.06
N GLU A 146 6.22 5.16 -9.26
CA GLU A 146 7.20 4.13 -9.65
C GLU A 146 8.64 4.68 -9.54
N LYS A 147 8.91 5.88 -10.05
CA LYS A 147 10.22 6.52 -9.94
C LYS A 147 10.65 6.74 -8.48
N VAL A 148 9.71 7.16 -7.62
CA VAL A 148 9.95 7.33 -6.19
C VAL A 148 10.32 6.00 -5.54
N LEU A 149 9.51 4.98 -5.73
CA LEU A 149 9.65 3.69 -5.05
C LEU A 149 10.87 2.88 -5.53
N THR A 150 11.25 3.02 -6.80
CA THR A 150 12.41 2.30 -7.38
C THR A 150 13.71 3.10 -7.33
N GLY A 151 13.66 4.37 -6.92
CA GLY A 151 14.78 5.29 -6.86
C GLY A 151 15.41 5.45 -5.47
N GLU A 152 16.24 6.50 -5.33
CA GLU A 152 16.94 6.81 -4.07
C GLU A 152 15.97 7.13 -2.93
N VAL A 153 14.83 7.77 -3.23
CA VAL A 153 13.82 8.10 -2.23
C VAL A 153 13.19 6.83 -1.65
N GLY A 154 12.89 5.83 -2.49
CA GLY A 154 12.38 4.53 -2.04
C GLY A 154 13.37 3.82 -1.13
N GLN A 155 14.66 3.83 -1.48
CA GLN A 155 15.72 3.28 -0.63
C GLN A 155 15.85 4.03 0.72
N GLU A 156 15.66 5.36 0.71
CA GLU A 156 15.61 6.14 1.95
C GLU A 156 14.44 5.72 2.83
N PHE A 157 13.24 5.54 2.26
CA PHE A 157 12.08 5.05 2.99
C PHE A 157 12.27 3.64 3.55
N GLU A 158 12.87 2.72 2.79
CA GLU A 158 13.21 1.38 3.27
C GLU A 158 14.20 1.44 4.45
N GLY A 159 15.21 2.31 4.37
CA GLY A 159 16.15 2.56 5.46
C GLY A 159 15.48 3.12 6.72
N LEU A 160 14.49 4.03 6.56
CA LEU A 160 13.68 4.54 7.67
C LEU A 160 12.80 3.45 8.30
N MET A 161 12.24 2.55 7.48
CA MET A 161 11.51 1.38 7.96
C MET A 161 12.42 0.46 8.79
N GLU A 162 13.60 0.13 8.28
CA GLU A 162 14.57 -0.71 9.00
C GLU A 162 15.03 -0.05 10.31
N ALA A 163 15.26 1.27 10.31
CA ALA A 163 15.67 2.02 11.50
C ALA A 163 14.62 1.98 12.62
N CYS A 164 13.33 1.81 12.30
CA CYS A 164 12.27 1.63 13.29
C CYS A 164 11.89 0.17 13.56
N GLY A 165 12.65 -0.79 13.00
CA GLY A 165 12.46 -2.22 13.29
C GLY A 165 11.53 -2.97 12.34
N MET A 166 11.27 -2.42 11.16
CA MET A 166 10.45 -3.04 10.11
C MET A 166 11.29 -3.38 8.88
N LYS A 167 11.06 -4.55 8.30
CA LYS A 167 11.57 -4.94 6.99
C LYS A 167 10.50 -4.69 5.94
N CYS A 168 10.81 -3.93 4.90
CA CYS A 168 9.97 -3.82 3.72
C CYS A 168 10.18 -5.06 2.82
N LEU A 169 9.09 -5.78 2.52
CA LEU A 169 9.08 -6.92 1.60
C LEU A 169 8.52 -6.55 0.22
N GLY A 170 8.03 -5.32 0.07
CA GLY A 170 7.39 -4.81 -1.12
C GLY A 170 6.32 -3.78 -0.75
N TYR A 171 5.52 -3.39 -1.74
CA TYR A 171 4.47 -2.40 -1.54
C TYR A 171 3.26 -2.67 -2.44
N PHE A 172 2.09 -2.24 -1.97
CA PHE A 172 0.87 -2.21 -2.76
C PHE A 172 0.62 -0.80 -3.28
N THR A 173 0.10 -0.71 -4.48
CA THR A 173 -0.37 0.53 -5.07
C THR A 173 -1.79 0.82 -4.57
N ARG A 174 -2.05 2.07 -4.20
CA ARG A 174 -3.40 2.54 -3.93
C ARG A 174 -3.79 3.58 -4.96
N GLY A 175 -5.04 3.51 -5.44
CA GLY A 175 -5.61 4.54 -6.29
C GLY A 175 -5.69 5.90 -5.57
N PRO A 176 -6.05 6.96 -6.32
CA PRO A 176 -6.26 8.26 -5.72
C PRO A 176 -7.36 8.19 -4.65
N ARG A 177 -7.15 8.92 -3.57
CA ARG A 177 -8.10 9.03 -2.47
C ARG A 177 -9.08 10.16 -2.74
N TYR A 178 -10.32 9.90 -2.42
CA TYR A 178 -11.46 10.80 -2.61
C TYR A 178 -12.18 11.01 -1.30
N ILE A 179 -12.90 12.14 -1.16
CA ILE A 179 -13.77 12.36 -0.01
C ILE A 179 -15.12 11.70 -0.29
N THR A 180 -15.65 10.90 0.66
CA THR A 180 -17.05 10.54 0.69
C THR A 180 -17.76 11.28 1.81
N SER A 181 -18.97 11.76 1.56
CA SER A 181 -19.67 12.63 2.50
C SER A 181 -21.17 12.42 2.51
N THR A 182 -21.77 12.66 3.68
CA THR A 182 -23.23 12.77 3.85
C THR A 182 -23.79 14.08 3.31
N LYS A 183 -22.90 15.08 3.04
CA LYS A 183 -23.23 16.41 2.51
C LYS A 183 -22.57 16.61 1.16
N LYS A 184 -23.23 17.35 0.28
CA LYS A 184 -22.68 17.74 -1.00
C LYS A 184 -21.56 18.77 -0.78
N ILE A 185 -20.38 18.52 -1.36
CA ILE A 185 -19.20 19.38 -1.33
C ILE A 185 -18.84 19.69 -2.79
N THR A 186 -18.80 20.96 -3.15
CA THR A 186 -18.52 21.46 -4.50
C THR A 186 -17.31 22.37 -4.55
N SER A 187 -16.85 22.87 -3.39
CA SER A 187 -15.73 23.81 -3.24
C SER A 187 -15.05 23.62 -1.88
N VAL A 188 -13.89 24.20 -1.70
CA VAL A 188 -13.19 24.24 -0.40
C VAL A 188 -14.06 24.89 0.69
N ALA A 189 -14.87 25.91 0.34
CA ALA A 189 -15.73 26.59 1.30
C ALA A 189 -16.78 25.65 1.94
N ASP A 190 -17.22 24.61 1.23
CA ASP A 190 -18.18 23.63 1.75
C ASP A 190 -17.55 22.68 2.79
N CYS A 191 -16.22 22.62 2.86
CA CYS A 191 -15.50 21.86 3.88
C CYS A 191 -15.49 22.53 5.25
N ASN A 192 -15.90 23.80 5.34
CA ASN A 192 -15.85 24.55 6.61
C ASN A 192 -16.71 23.88 7.70
N ASN A 193 -16.09 23.55 8.83
CA ASN A 193 -16.67 22.81 9.95
C ASN A 193 -17.15 21.37 9.65
N LEU A 194 -16.82 20.81 8.48
CA LEU A 194 -17.11 19.39 8.16
C LEU A 194 -16.36 18.47 9.13
N VAL A 195 -17.09 17.64 9.84
CA VAL A 195 -16.48 16.60 10.70
C VAL A 195 -16.09 15.42 9.83
N ILE A 196 -14.80 15.32 9.52
CA ILE A 196 -14.27 14.30 8.63
C ILE A 196 -13.35 13.33 9.39
N ARG A 197 -13.55 12.04 9.21
CA ARG A 197 -12.59 11.06 9.68
C ARG A 197 -11.32 11.07 8.83
N THR A 198 -10.20 10.99 9.49
CA THR A 198 -8.89 10.77 8.86
C THR A 198 -8.20 9.55 9.49
N PRO A 199 -7.22 8.92 8.81
CA PRO A 199 -6.29 8.03 9.49
C PRO A 199 -5.46 8.81 10.52
N GLN A 200 -4.68 8.09 11.35
CA GLN A 200 -3.76 8.71 12.30
C GLN A 200 -2.52 9.26 11.57
N SER A 201 -2.73 10.32 10.80
CA SER A 201 -1.72 11.00 9.98
C SER A 201 -1.71 12.49 10.27
N ALA A 202 -0.61 13.01 10.79
CA ALA A 202 -0.48 14.44 11.09
C ALA A 202 -0.61 15.30 9.82
N MET A 203 -0.07 14.83 8.69
CA MET A 203 -0.17 15.54 7.41
C MET A 203 -1.61 15.55 6.88
N THR A 204 -2.30 14.41 6.93
CA THR A 204 -3.71 14.34 6.53
C THR A 204 -4.58 15.22 7.43
N VAL A 205 -4.35 15.20 8.74
CA VAL A 205 -5.04 16.09 9.69
C VAL A 205 -4.81 17.56 9.32
N ALA A 206 -3.57 17.98 9.11
CA ALA A 206 -3.24 19.35 8.75
C ALA A 206 -3.85 19.76 7.40
N ALA A 207 -3.85 18.86 6.40
CA ALA A 207 -4.45 19.10 5.10
C ALA A 207 -5.95 19.40 5.20
N PHE A 208 -6.70 18.59 5.96
CA PHE A 208 -8.13 18.82 6.14
C PHE A 208 -8.43 20.03 7.06
N GLN A 209 -7.59 20.31 8.05
CA GLN A 209 -7.69 21.55 8.84
C GLN A 209 -7.52 22.79 7.94
N ALA A 210 -6.65 22.75 6.94
CA ALA A 210 -6.45 23.84 5.99
C ALA A 210 -7.68 24.10 5.11
N LEU A 211 -8.53 23.09 4.88
CA LEU A 211 -9.84 23.26 4.23
C LEU A 211 -10.91 23.83 5.18
N GLY A 212 -10.58 24.10 6.45
CA GLY A 212 -11.55 24.52 7.47
C GLY A 212 -12.37 23.36 8.06
N ALA A 213 -12.04 22.11 7.72
CA ALA A 213 -12.70 20.94 8.28
C ALA A 213 -12.26 20.64 9.72
N LYS A 214 -12.96 19.72 10.37
CA LYS A 214 -12.68 19.20 11.71
C LYS A 214 -12.27 17.72 11.59
N PRO A 215 -10.99 17.44 11.28
CA PRO A 215 -10.53 16.07 11.18
C PRO A 215 -10.60 15.35 12.53
N THR A 216 -11.07 14.11 12.50
CA THR A 216 -11.24 13.24 13.66
C THR A 216 -10.49 11.93 13.37
N PRO A 217 -9.23 11.79 13.80
CA PRO A 217 -8.47 10.55 13.62
C PRO A 217 -9.11 9.37 14.34
N MET A 218 -9.36 8.28 13.61
CA MET A 218 -9.87 7.02 14.19
C MET A 218 -9.51 5.81 13.33
N ALA A 219 -9.59 4.62 13.92
CA ALA A 219 -9.36 3.36 13.21
C ALA A 219 -10.39 3.16 12.08
N LEU A 220 -10.01 2.44 11.00
CA LEU A 220 -10.89 2.18 9.87
C LEU A 220 -12.15 1.41 10.29
N SER A 221 -12.01 0.46 11.20
CA SER A 221 -13.12 -0.37 11.72
C SER A 221 -14.24 0.41 12.43
N GLU A 222 -13.99 1.66 12.83
CA GLU A 222 -14.96 2.51 13.52
C GLU A 222 -15.73 3.43 12.55
N VAL A 223 -15.25 3.58 11.30
CA VAL A 223 -15.71 4.62 10.38
C VAL A 223 -17.14 4.42 9.94
N PHE A 224 -17.51 3.21 9.49
CA PHE A 224 -18.87 2.93 9.02
C PHE A 224 -19.92 3.25 10.10
N THR A 225 -19.70 2.75 11.32
CA THR A 225 -20.61 3.01 12.44
C THR A 225 -20.67 4.49 12.82
N SER A 226 -19.54 5.20 12.78
CA SER A 226 -19.47 6.62 13.08
C SER A 226 -20.21 7.48 12.04
N LEU A 227 -20.11 7.13 10.74
CA LEU A 227 -20.91 7.74 9.67
C LEU A 227 -22.40 7.45 9.85
N GLN A 228 -22.76 6.19 10.10
CA GLN A 228 -24.15 5.77 10.30
C GLN A 228 -24.81 6.49 11.49
N GLN A 229 -24.06 6.70 12.57
CA GLN A 229 -24.52 7.41 13.76
C GLN A 229 -24.45 8.93 13.62
N GLY A 230 -23.83 9.47 12.56
CA GLY A 230 -23.68 10.90 12.33
C GLY A 230 -22.68 11.59 13.30
N THR A 231 -21.79 10.83 13.94
CA THR A 231 -20.70 11.39 14.77
C THR A 231 -19.61 12.00 13.91
N ILE A 232 -19.45 11.51 12.68
CA ILE A 232 -18.70 12.13 11.59
C ILE A 232 -19.60 12.27 10.37
N GLU A 233 -19.27 13.18 9.46
CA GLU A 233 -20.06 13.52 8.28
C GLU A 233 -19.39 13.08 6.98
N ALA A 234 -18.09 12.80 7.04
CA ALA A 234 -17.28 12.45 5.88
C ALA A 234 -16.10 11.54 6.28
N GLN A 235 -15.53 10.89 5.29
CA GLN A 235 -14.26 10.18 5.35
C GLN A 235 -13.55 10.30 3.99
N GLU A 236 -12.31 9.81 3.86
CA GLU A 236 -11.55 9.82 2.63
C GLU A 236 -10.83 8.49 2.43
N ASN A 237 -10.93 7.92 1.23
CA ASN A 237 -10.30 6.65 0.86
C ASN A 237 -10.26 6.47 -0.67
N PRO A 238 -9.49 5.47 -1.19
CA PRO A 238 -9.59 5.02 -2.57
C PRO A 238 -10.92 4.33 -2.87
N LEU A 239 -11.29 4.24 -4.16
CA LEU A 239 -12.55 3.62 -4.60
C LEU A 239 -12.71 2.18 -4.08
N ALA A 240 -11.63 1.39 -4.10
CA ALA A 240 -11.64 0.02 -3.59
C ALA A 240 -12.13 -0.04 -2.14
N MET A 241 -11.61 0.81 -1.25
CA MET A 241 -12.02 0.83 0.14
C MET A 241 -13.41 1.43 0.35
N ILE A 242 -13.82 2.39 -0.47
CA ILE A 242 -15.16 2.96 -0.42
C ILE A 242 -16.19 1.87 -0.73
N GLU A 243 -15.90 1.02 -1.71
CA GLU A 243 -16.76 -0.08 -2.12
C GLU A 243 -16.72 -1.24 -1.11
N THR A 244 -15.53 -1.78 -0.81
CA THR A 244 -15.39 -2.98 0.03
C THR A 244 -15.77 -2.76 1.50
N GLN A 245 -15.71 -1.51 1.99
CA GLN A 245 -16.17 -1.11 3.33
C GLN A 245 -17.61 -0.58 3.33
N SER A 246 -18.32 -0.67 2.19
CA SER A 246 -19.73 -0.25 2.03
C SER A 246 -20.01 1.21 2.41
N PHE A 247 -19.02 2.12 2.28
CA PHE A 247 -19.23 3.52 2.65
C PHE A 247 -20.28 4.22 1.79
N TYR A 248 -20.57 3.69 0.60
CA TYR A 248 -21.66 4.15 -0.25
C TYR A 248 -23.05 4.04 0.40
N GLU A 249 -23.24 3.10 1.33
CA GLU A 249 -24.52 2.92 2.03
C GLU A 249 -24.84 4.08 2.99
N VAL A 250 -23.81 4.76 3.49
CA VAL A 250 -23.91 5.81 4.51
C VAL A 250 -23.45 7.19 4.03
N CYS A 251 -22.80 7.27 2.86
CA CYS A 251 -22.32 8.50 2.23
C CYS A 251 -22.75 8.54 0.76
N PRO A 252 -23.80 9.32 0.40
CA PRO A 252 -24.29 9.36 -0.98
C PRO A 252 -23.40 10.15 -1.94
N TYR A 253 -22.44 10.92 -1.47
CA TYR A 253 -21.61 11.78 -2.29
C TYR A 253 -20.16 11.30 -2.34
N LEU A 254 -19.61 11.21 -3.56
CA LEU A 254 -18.18 11.00 -3.82
C LEU A 254 -17.60 12.25 -4.47
N ILE A 255 -16.72 12.93 -3.76
CA ILE A 255 -16.10 14.18 -4.19
C ILE A 255 -14.74 13.84 -4.80
N LEU A 256 -14.57 14.13 -6.09
CA LEU A 256 -13.41 13.71 -6.90
C LEU A 256 -12.19 14.61 -6.68
N THR A 257 -11.77 14.73 -5.43
CA THR A 257 -10.61 15.54 -5.02
C THR A 257 -9.28 14.96 -5.47
N ALA A 258 -9.15 13.64 -5.55
CA ALA A 258 -7.89 12.92 -5.85
C ALA A 258 -6.70 13.49 -5.04
N HIS A 259 -6.94 13.86 -3.79
CA HIS A 259 -6.05 14.67 -2.97
C HIS A 259 -4.80 13.94 -2.49
N LEU A 260 -4.76 12.61 -2.58
CA LEU A 260 -3.62 11.82 -2.18
C LEU A 260 -3.49 10.57 -3.08
N ARG A 261 -2.29 10.35 -3.61
CA ARG A 261 -1.84 9.05 -4.13
C ARG A 261 -0.73 8.55 -3.21
N ALA A 262 -0.81 7.30 -2.82
CA ALA A 262 0.14 6.71 -1.90
C ALA A 262 0.32 5.22 -2.19
N TRP A 263 1.28 4.63 -1.52
CA TRP A 263 1.50 3.19 -1.48
C TRP A 263 1.31 2.67 -0.06
N VAL A 264 1.34 1.37 0.08
CA VAL A 264 1.34 0.67 1.37
C VAL A 264 2.49 -0.30 1.39
N TYR A 265 3.23 -0.36 2.46
CA TYR A 265 4.30 -1.35 2.62
C TYR A 265 3.73 -2.70 3.01
N ILE A 266 4.31 -3.77 2.47
CA ILE A 266 4.25 -5.12 3.01
C ILE A 266 5.33 -5.15 4.08
N ALA A 267 4.96 -4.85 5.33
CA ALA A 267 5.90 -4.60 6.42
C ALA A 267 6.00 -5.81 7.35
N MET A 268 7.15 -6.46 7.39
CA MET A 268 7.49 -7.53 8.34
C MET A 268 8.35 -6.97 9.48
N GLY A 269 8.19 -7.50 10.68
CA GLY A 269 9.09 -7.16 11.76
C GLY A 269 10.54 -7.57 11.46
N LEU A 270 11.48 -6.65 11.65
CA LEU A 270 12.89 -6.92 11.38
C LEU A 270 13.46 -8.01 12.31
N ALA A 271 13.00 -8.06 13.56
CA ALA A 271 13.35 -9.13 14.50
C ALA A 271 12.84 -10.49 14.02
N GLN A 272 11.58 -10.56 13.56
CA GLN A 272 10.95 -11.75 13.01
C GLN A 272 11.68 -12.23 11.75
N TYR A 273 11.95 -11.31 10.82
CA TYR A 273 12.70 -11.59 9.60
C TYR A 273 14.11 -12.12 9.90
N ASN A 274 14.81 -11.54 10.87
CA ASN A 274 16.17 -11.94 11.23
C ASN A 274 16.27 -13.34 11.88
N ARG A 275 15.16 -13.88 12.41
CA ARG A 275 15.11 -15.26 12.92
C ARG A 275 15.02 -16.32 11.82
N LEU A 276 14.64 -15.94 10.61
CA LEU A 276 14.58 -16.83 9.46
C LEU A 276 15.98 -17.25 9.02
N SER A 277 16.13 -18.47 8.55
CA SER A 277 17.35 -18.91 7.85
C SER A 277 17.51 -18.16 6.53
N ASP A 278 18.70 -18.13 5.95
CA ASP A 278 18.95 -17.44 4.68
C ASP A 278 18.08 -18.01 3.55
N SER A 279 17.83 -19.31 3.54
CA SER A 279 16.92 -19.93 2.56
C SER A 279 15.46 -19.58 2.78
N GLN A 280 15.00 -19.45 4.04
CA GLN A 280 13.66 -18.97 4.35
C GLN A 280 13.50 -17.48 4.01
N LYS A 281 14.50 -16.63 4.28
CA LYS A 281 14.52 -15.23 3.86
C LYS A 281 14.34 -15.08 2.36
N ALA A 282 15.07 -15.88 1.57
CA ALA A 282 14.93 -15.85 0.11
C ALA A 282 13.50 -16.22 -0.36
N VAL A 283 12.83 -17.15 0.33
CA VAL A 283 11.42 -17.49 0.04
C VAL A 283 10.50 -16.34 0.41
N VAL A 284 10.69 -15.72 1.57
CA VAL A 284 9.86 -14.60 2.06
C VAL A 284 10.03 -13.35 1.19
N ASP A 285 11.26 -13.02 0.80
CA ASP A 285 11.53 -11.89 -0.11
C ASP A 285 10.87 -12.10 -1.47
N GLN A 286 10.97 -13.29 -2.03
CA GLN A 286 10.31 -13.61 -3.30
C GLN A 286 8.77 -13.64 -3.15
N ALA A 287 8.25 -14.13 -2.03
CA ALA A 287 6.82 -14.08 -1.73
C ALA A 287 6.29 -12.64 -1.67
N GLY A 288 7.08 -11.72 -1.11
CA GLY A 288 6.77 -10.28 -1.12
C GLY A 288 6.67 -9.73 -2.54
N ALA A 289 7.62 -10.07 -3.41
CA ALA A 289 7.62 -9.63 -4.80
C ALA A 289 6.42 -10.21 -5.60
N GLU A 290 6.10 -11.50 -5.41
CA GLU A 290 4.94 -12.15 -6.04
C GLU A 290 3.61 -11.55 -5.54
N CYS A 291 3.52 -11.30 -4.24
CA CYS A 291 2.39 -10.65 -3.60
C CYS A 291 2.16 -9.24 -4.19
N GLN A 292 3.20 -8.44 -4.29
CA GLN A 292 3.17 -7.10 -4.87
C GLN A 292 2.71 -7.13 -6.33
N ALA A 293 3.31 -8.00 -7.14
CA ALA A 293 2.99 -8.09 -8.58
C ALA A 293 1.52 -8.51 -8.79
N TYR A 294 1.05 -9.48 -8.01
CA TYR A 294 -0.32 -9.98 -8.10
C TYR A 294 -1.36 -8.94 -7.64
N GLU A 295 -1.09 -8.27 -6.53
CA GLU A 295 -1.97 -7.19 -6.04
C GLU A 295 -2.08 -6.05 -7.05
N HIS A 296 -0.95 -5.66 -7.64
CA HIS A 296 -0.93 -4.60 -8.64
C HIS A 296 -1.78 -4.92 -9.89
N GLU A 297 -1.74 -6.18 -10.37
CA GLU A 297 -2.63 -6.62 -11.46
C GLU A 297 -4.10 -6.51 -11.06
N LEU A 298 -4.45 -6.98 -9.85
CA LEU A 298 -5.81 -6.89 -9.34
C LEU A 298 -6.27 -5.43 -9.16
N PHE A 299 -5.40 -4.56 -8.68
CA PHE A 299 -5.68 -3.14 -8.54
C PHE A 299 -6.04 -2.52 -9.89
N LEU A 300 -5.21 -2.74 -10.93
CA LEU A 300 -5.45 -2.20 -12.27
C LEU A 300 -6.76 -2.71 -12.91
N ASP A 301 -7.10 -3.98 -12.68
CA ASP A 301 -8.32 -4.60 -13.21
C ASP A 301 -9.59 -4.14 -12.47
N ASN A 302 -9.47 -3.70 -11.22
CA ASN A 302 -10.60 -3.36 -10.36
C ASN A 302 -10.93 -1.86 -10.28
N GLU A 303 -10.02 -0.93 -10.59
CA GLU A 303 -10.27 0.53 -10.48
C GLU A 303 -11.49 0.97 -11.28
N GLU A 304 -11.57 0.60 -12.57
CA GLU A 304 -12.74 0.93 -13.42
C GLU A 304 -14.00 0.21 -12.94
N LYS A 305 -13.87 -1.01 -12.46
CA LYS A 305 -14.97 -1.79 -11.91
C LYS A 305 -15.58 -1.12 -10.67
N TYR A 306 -14.75 -0.72 -9.69
CA TYR A 306 -15.25 -0.06 -8.49
C TYR A 306 -15.88 1.31 -8.80
N TYR A 307 -15.30 2.06 -9.74
CA TYR A 307 -15.89 3.31 -10.21
C TYR A 307 -17.33 3.09 -10.72
N ASN A 308 -17.54 2.09 -11.59
CA ASN A 308 -18.85 1.78 -12.14
C ASN A 308 -19.80 1.24 -11.08
N GLN A 309 -19.34 0.35 -10.20
CA GLN A 309 -20.16 -0.22 -9.12
C GLN A 309 -20.70 0.87 -8.18
N LEU A 310 -19.87 1.80 -7.74
CA LEU A 310 -20.28 2.90 -6.87
C LEU A 310 -21.32 3.81 -7.54
N GLN A 311 -21.24 4.02 -8.86
CA GLN A 311 -22.30 4.72 -9.62
C GLN A 311 -23.60 3.91 -9.67
N GLU A 312 -23.53 2.61 -9.93
CA GLU A 312 -24.69 1.72 -9.95
C GLU A 312 -25.36 1.62 -8.58
N GLN A 313 -24.59 1.71 -7.50
CA GLN A 313 -25.07 1.77 -6.12
C GLN A 313 -25.68 3.12 -5.74
N GLY A 314 -25.65 4.09 -6.66
CA GLY A 314 -26.37 5.37 -6.52
C GLY A 314 -25.57 6.50 -5.90
N MET A 315 -24.22 6.38 -5.76
CA MET A 315 -23.40 7.51 -5.33
C MET A 315 -23.41 8.63 -6.37
N GLU A 316 -23.60 9.87 -5.93
CA GLU A 316 -23.44 11.06 -6.76
C GLU A 316 -21.96 11.48 -6.79
N PHE A 317 -21.35 11.40 -7.97
CA PHE A 317 -19.96 11.80 -8.18
C PHE A 317 -19.89 13.29 -8.47
N ILE A 318 -19.12 14.01 -7.66
CA ILE A 318 -19.02 15.48 -7.71
C ILE A 318 -17.63 15.86 -8.19
N GLU A 319 -17.56 16.47 -9.38
CA GLU A 319 -16.34 17.10 -9.86
C GLU A 319 -16.09 18.43 -9.11
N VAL A 320 -14.84 18.66 -8.74
CA VAL A 320 -14.40 19.88 -8.04
C VAL A 320 -13.17 20.49 -8.73
N ASP A 321 -12.88 21.74 -8.45
CA ASP A 321 -11.60 22.34 -8.83
C ASP A 321 -10.50 21.76 -7.93
N THR A 322 -9.83 20.71 -8.42
CA THR A 322 -8.75 20.04 -7.68
C THR A 322 -7.58 20.96 -7.37
N LYS A 323 -7.38 22.04 -8.15
CA LYS A 323 -6.34 23.03 -7.88
C LYS A 323 -6.67 23.84 -6.63
N GLU A 324 -7.94 24.23 -6.43
CA GLU A 324 -8.36 24.94 -5.21
C GLU A 324 -8.05 24.10 -3.96
N PHE A 325 -8.38 22.79 -4.01
CA PHE A 325 -8.09 21.85 -2.92
C PHE A 325 -6.58 21.66 -2.73
N ALA A 326 -5.82 21.50 -3.82
CA ALA A 326 -4.37 21.35 -3.76
C ALA A 326 -3.68 22.56 -3.13
N ASP A 327 -4.02 23.78 -3.61
CA ASP A 327 -3.46 25.02 -3.09
C ASP A 327 -3.73 25.14 -1.57
N ALA A 328 -4.94 24.84 -1.12
CA ALA A 328 -5.30 24.92 0.29
C ALA A 328 -4.57 23.88 1.14
N MET A 329 -4.63 22.60 0.74
CA MET A 329 -4.05 21.50 1.51
C MET A 329 -2.51 21.57 1.57
N VAL A 330 -1.84 21.77 0.43
CA VAL A 330 -0.38 21.85 0.37
C VAL A 330 0.14 23.02 1.19
N ASN A 331 -0.44 24.21 1.04
CA ASN A 331 -0.07 25.37 1.84
C ASN A 331 -0.32 25.19 3.35
N GLY A 332 -1.29 24.36 3.73
CA GLY A 332 -1.54 24.02 5.13
C GLY A 332 -0.53 23.03 5.72
N VAL A 333 0.03 22.13 4.89
CA VAL A 333 0.98 21.11 5.36
C VAL A 333 2.43 21.57 5.30
N LEU A 334 2.85 22.29 4.26
CA LEU A 334 4.25 22.73 4.10
C LEU A 334 4.85 23.41 5.35
N PRO A 335 4.12 24.27 6.10
CA PRO A 335 4.68 24.93 7.29
C PRO A 335 5.01 23.99 8.45
N ILE A 336 4.40 22.81 8.53
CA ILE A 336 4.60 21.86 9.62
C ILE A 336 5.68 20.83 9.32
N LEU A 337 6.20 20.79 8.08
CA LEU A 337 7.26 19.85 7.70
C LEU A 337 8.56 20.18 8.43
N THR A 338 9.21 19.14 8.95
CA THR A 338 10.58 19.21 9.46
C THR A 338 11.58 19.47 8.32
N ASP A 339 12.81 19.81 8.64
CA ASP A 339 13.86 19.99 7.62
C ASP A 339 14.17 18.68 6.87
N SER A 340 14.04 17.52 7.53
CA SER A 340 14.17 16.20 6.90
C SER A 340 13.04 15.96 5.92
N GLN A 341 11.80 16.19 6.35
CA GLN A 341 10.60 16.01 5.51
C GLN A 341 10.59 16.96 4.30
N LYS A 342 11.09 18.19 4.45
CA LYS A 342 11.26 19.12 3.32
C LYS A 342 12.22 18.59 2.26
N LYS A 343 13.34 17.97 2.68
CA LYS A 343 14.27 17.35 1.72
C LYS A 343 13.62 16.21 0.94
N ILE A 344 12.84 15.36 1.64
CA ILE A 344 12.09 14.28 1.00
C ILE A 344 11.03 14.86 0.05
N TYR A 345 10.32 15.91 0.48
CA TYR A 345 9.34 16.63 -0.35
C TYR A 345 9.99 17.12 -1.66
N ASP A 346 11.10 17.88 -1.55
CA ASP A 346 11.81 18.45 -2.70
C ASP A 346 12.34 17.34 -3.63
N ALA A 347 12.82 16.23 -3.06
CA ALA A 347 13.32 15.10 -3.84
C ALA A 347 12.19 14.40 -4.63
N ILE A 348 11.00 14.26 -4.05
CA ILE A 348 9.82 13.69 -4.73
C ILE A 348 9.28 14.64 -5.78
N GLU A 349 9.16 15.95 -5.49
CA GLU A 349 8.74 16.94 -6.48
C GLU A 349 9.65 16.96 -7.72
N ALA A 350 10.95 16.79 -7.54
CA ALA A 350 11.89 16.76 -8.65
C ALA A 350 11.71 15.56 -9.60
N LEU A 351 10.91 14.56 -9.22
CA LEU A 351 10.59 13.37 -10.04
C LEU A 351 9.25 13.50 -10.80
N ALA A 352 8.53 14.61 -10.63
CA ALA A 352 7.22 14.86 -11.23
C ALA A 352 7.27 14.99 -12.78
#